data_5154b5521d4a496c54d4419a0d56c89c
#
_entry.id   5154b5521d4a496c54d4419a0d56c89c
#
_cell.length_a   1.000
_cell.length_b   1.000
_cell.length_c   1.000
_cell.angle_alpha   90.00
_cell.angle_beta   90.00
_cell.angle_gamma   90.00
#
_symmetry.space_group_name_H-M   'P 1'
#
loop_
_entity.id
_entity.type
_entity.pdbx_description
1 polymer ?
#
loop_
_entity_poly.entity_id
_entity_poly.type
_entity_poly.pdbx_seq_one_letter_code
_entity_poly.pdbx_strand_id
1 'polypeptide(L)'
;EEAKAEILKKYPWSMKITYKEDTYEVSNLMEEKVNLLLDEIYRGTPKESYTLDTSGLEEAAKAQAAAAAARWDKAAKNGSISKYEPSNDTFVFEGESVGLSIDQEKLAEDMIKALKTKDFDAVIAAPAKEVQPEISVASAKEKYKTIGTYTTKTTANSKRNTNVRLACEALNGTILQPGQELSFNDTVGERTEAKGYQGAAAYNNGEVVQEIGGGVCQVSTTLYNAVL
;
A
#
# COMPACT_ATOMS: atom_id res chain seq x y z
N GLU A 1 -39.99 2.82 23.75
CA GLU A 1 -39.61 3.82 22.75
C GLU A 1 -39.82 5.25 23.27
N GLU A 2 -41.03 5.63 23.75
CA GLU A 2 -41.31 6.97 24.25
C GLU A 2 -40.37 7.40 25.39
N ALA A 3 -40.15 6.52 26.39
CA ALA A 3 -39.27 6.80 27.52
C ALA A 3 -37.79 7.04 27.04
N LYS A 4 -37.33 6.28 26.04
CA LYS A 4 -36.00 6.49 25.43
C LYS A 4 -35.92 7.87 24.81
N ALA A 5 -36.90 8.23 23.99
CA ALA A 5 -36.93 9.52 23.30
C ALA A 5 -36.93 10.69 24.30
N GLU A 6 -37.70 10.60 25.40
CA GLU A 6 -37.75 11.62 26.45
C GLU A 6 -36.41 11.77 27.20
N ILE A 7 -35.72 10.68 27.47
CA ILE A 7 -34.37 10.73 28.09
C ILE A 7 -33.37 11.34 27.12
N LEU A 8 -33.37 10.92 25.85
CA LEU A 8 -32.43 11.42 24.84
C LEU A 8 -32.61 12.90 24.52
N LYS A 9 -33.78 13.50 24.71
CA LYS A 9 -33.96 14.96 24.61
C LYS A 9 -33.08 15.75 25.57
N LYS A 10 -32.66 15.13 26.69
CA LYS A 10 -31.72 15.77 27.65
C LYS A 10 -30.28 15.68 27.19
N TYR A 11 -29.98 14.93 26.12
CA TYR A 11 -28.66 14.70 25.54
C TYR A 11 -28.74 14.87 24.02
N PRO A 12 -29.05 16.10 23.54
CA PRO A 12 -29.16 16.38 22.11
C PRO A 12 -27.80 16.09 21.45
N TRP A 13 -27.77 15.14 20.53
CA TRP A 13 -26.52 14.65 19.93
C TRP A 13 -26.42 15.05 18.48
N SER A 14 -25.35 15.78 18.16
CA SER A 14 -24.93 16.09 16.78
C SER A 14 -23.42 16.28 16.66
N MET A 15 -22.64 15.59 17.51
CA MET A 15 -21.19 15.68 17.51
C MET A 15 -20.62 15.24 16.17
N LYS A 16 -19.65 16.01 15.67
CA LYS A 16 -19.01 15.80 14.37
C LYS A 16 -17.51 15.97 14.49
N ILE A 17 -16.79 15.19 13.66
CA ILE A 17 -15.37 15.39 13.46
C ILE A 17 -15.19 15.89 12.04
N THR A 18 -14.38 16.93 11.84
CA THR A 18 -14.14 17.51 10.52
C THR A 18 -12.68 17.44 10.14
N TYR A 19 -12.42 17.16 8.87
CA TYR A 19 -11.11 17.28 8.26
C TYR A 19 -11.25 17.93 6.89
N LYS A 20 -10.71 19.14 6.73
CA LYS A 20 -10.93 20.01 5.54
C LYS A 20 -12.43 20.20 5.30
N GLU A 21 -12.91 19.78 4.12
CA GLU A 21 -14.33 19.89 3.73
C GLU A 21 -15.13 18.60 4.03
N ASP A 22 -14.49 17.57 4.55
CA ASP A 22 -15.14 16.30 4.88
C ASP A 22 -15.54 16.22 6.36
N THR A 23 -16.62 15.53 6.64
CA THR A 23 -17.22 15.39 7.97
C THR A 23 -17.47 13.93 8.29
N TYR A 24 -17.11 13.55 9.50
CA TYR A 24 -17.46 12.27 10.13
C TYR A 24 -18.48 12.51 11.21
N GLU A 25 -19.68 11.98 11.04
CA GLU A 25 -20.76 12.03 12.04
C GLU A 25 -20.45 11.02 13.15
N VAL A 26 -20.29 11.50 14.37
CA VAL A 26 -20.02 10.63 15.51
C VAL A 26 -21.33 9.96 15.95
N SER A 27 -21.31 8.63 16.04
CA SER A 27 -22.47 7.88 16.54
C SER A 27 -22.89 8.37 17.94
N ASN A 28 -24.19 8.38 18.22
CA ASN A 28 -24.68 8.85 19.51
C ASN A 28 -24.24 7.91 20.64
N LEU A 29 -23.19 8.29 21.36
CA LEU A 29 -22.61 7.50 22.45
C LEU A 29 -23.53 7.44 23.69
N MET A 30 -24.49 8.36 23.81
CA MET A 30 -25.46 8.36 24.91
C MET A 30 -26.57 7.35 24.69
N GLU A 31 -26.87 6.96 23.46
CA GLU A 31 -27.94 6.06 23.10
C GLU A 31 -27.80 4.67 23.76
N GLU A 32 -26.60 4.10 23.72
CA GLU A 32 -26.31 2.82 24.38
C GLU A 32 -26.45 2.93 25.88
N LYS A 33 -25.99 4.03 26.48
CA LYS A 33 -26.13 4.28 27.92
C LYS A 33 -27.59 4.40 28.37
N VAL A 34 -28.39 5.06 27.54
CA VAL A 34 -29.85 5.17 27.78
C VAL A 34 -30.50 3.80 27.64
N ASN A 35 -30.14 2.97 26.69
CA ASN A 35 -30.64 1.62 26.54
C ASN A 35 -30.36 0.74 27.80
N LEU A 36 -29.10 0.80 28.29
CA LEU A 36 -28.69 0.08 29.50
C LEU A 36 -29.46 0.56 30.72
N LEU A 37 -29.67 1.85 30.86
CA LEU A 37 -30.50 2.41 31.94
C LEU A 37 -31.93 1.92 31.85
N LEU A 38 -32.53 1.89 30.68
CA LEU A 38 -33.88 1.38 30.47
C LEU A 38 -34.02 -0.13 30.79
N ASP A 39 -33.01 -0.91 30.40
CA ASP A 39 -32.94 -2.33 30.75
C ASP A 39 -32.86 -2.52 32.27
N GLU A 40 -32.10 -1.71 32.98
CA GLU A 40 -32.05 -1.71 34.44
C GLU A 40 -33.42 -1.37 35.07
N ILE A 41 -34.09 -0.33 34.54
CA ILE A 41 -35.42 0.10 35.03
C ILE A 41 -36.47 -0.96 34.80
N TYR A 42 -36.51 -1.58 33.63
CA TYR A 42 -37.63 -2.52 33.27
C TYR A 42 -37.36 -3.96 33.67
N ARG A 43 -36.14 -4.39 33.83
CA ARG A 43 -35.75 -5.78 34.14
C ARG A 43 -35.14 -5.94 35.53
N GLY A 44 -34.71 -4.84 36.14
CA GLY A 44 -34.06 -4.84 37.45
C GLY A 44 -35.04 -4.76 38.60
N THR A 45 -34.51 -4.79 39.83
CA THR A 45 -35.29 -4.51 41.05
C THR A 45 -35.61 -3.02 41.10
N PRO A 46 -36.87 -2.62 41.36
CA PRO A 46 -37.24 -1.21 41.44
C PRO A 46 -36.42 -0.44 42.47
N LYS A 47 -35.93 0.73 42.09
CA LYS A 47 -35.16 1.67 42.91
C LYS A 47 -35.91 3.00 43.05
N GLU A 48 -35.61 3.75 44.10
CA GLU A 48 -36.19 5.08 44.31
C GLU A 48 -35.73 6.11 43.27
N SER A 49 -34.49 5.94 42.76
CA SER A 49 -33.92 6.79 41.72
C SER A 49 -32.97 6.00 40.81
N TYR A 50 -32.79 6.49 39.61
CA TYR A 50 -31.90 5.94 38.62
C TYR A 50 -30.96 7.03 38.08
N THR A 51 -29.70 6.69 37.90
CA THR A 51 -28.70 7.58 37.35
C THR A 51 -28.11 6.97 36.10
N LEU A 52 -27.93 7.76 35.04
CA LEU A 52 -27.27 7.32 33.80
C LEU A 52 -25.81 7.02 34.08
N ASP A 53 -25.40 5.77 33.85
CA ASP A 53 -24.02 5.37 33.95
C ASP A 53 -23.25 5.83 32.65
N THR A 54 -22.30 6.72 32.84
CA THR A 54 -21.45 7.25 31.79
C THR A 54 -20.08 6.56 31.69
N SER A 55 -19.88 5.50 32.47
CA SER A 55 -18.64 4.70 32.38
C SER A 55 -18.43 4.16 30.97
N GLY A 56 -17.19 4.06 30.51
CA GLY A 56 -16.86 3.58 29.17
C GLY A 56 -17.09 4.59 28.01
N LEU A 57 -17.63 5.79 28.26
CA LEU A 57 -17.73 6.83 27.22
C LEU A 57 -16.36 7.25 26.69
N GLU A 58 -15.34 7.24 27.53
CA GLU A 58 -13.96 7.56 27.09
C GLU A 58 -13.44 6.52 26.08
N GLU A 59 -13.68 5.23 26.32
CA GLU A 59 -13.30 4.18 25.39
C GLU A 59 -14.13 4.24 24.10
N ALA A 60 -15.40 4.55 24.20
CA ALA A 60 -16.25 4.76 23.02
C ALA A 60 -15.77 5.97 22.19
N ALA A 61 -15.36 7.06 22.84
CA ALA A 61 -14.76 8.21 22.15
C ALA A 61 -13.45 7.85 21.43
N LYS A 62 -12.57 7.07 22.07
CA LYS A 62 -11.35 6.57 21.42
C LYS A 62 -11.67 5.71 20.19
N ALA A 63 -12.67 4.85 20.28
CA ALA A 63 -13.10 4.03 19.15
C ALA A 63 -13.62 4.88 17.98
N GLN A 64 -14.41 5.92 18.27
CA GLN A 64 -14.88 6.87 17.25
C GLN A 64 -13.75 7.69 16.64
N ALA A 65 -12.79 8.14 17.45
CA ALA A 65 -11.60 8.83 16.96
C ALA A 65 -10.77 7.94 16.01
N ALA A 66 -10.58 6.67 16.36
CA ALA A 66 -9.90 5.70 15.51
C ALA A 66 -10.66 5.44 14.20
N ALA A 67 -11.99 5.33 14.25
CA ALA A 67 -12.83 5.15 13.06
C ALA A 67 -12.78 6.38 12.14
N ALA A 68 -12.80 7.58 12.70
CA ALA A 68 -12.64 8.82 11.94
C ALA A 68 -11.24 8.92 11.32
N ALA A 69 -10.18 8.58 12.07
CA ALA A 69 -8.81 8.55 11.57
C ALA A 69 -8.66 7.58 10.40
N ALA A 70 -9.19 6.36 10.51
CA ALA A 70 -9.13 5.34 9.45
C ALA A 70 -9.77 5.81 8.14
N ARG A 71 -10.71 6.75 8.17
CA ARG A 71 -11.32 7.35 6.98
C ARG A 71 -10.37 8.26 6.22
N TRP A 72 -9.49 8.98 6.94
CA TRP A 72 -8.64 10.02 6.35
C TRP A 72 -7.17 9.65 6.31
N ASP A 73 -6.73 8.68 7.12
CA ASP A 73 -5.34 8.22 7.12
C ASP A 73 -4.96 7.69 5.75
N LYS A 74 -3.81 8.12 5.28
CA LYS A 74 -3.23 7.70 4.02
C LYS A 74 -1.76 7.43 4.21
N ALA A 75 -1.34 6.20 3.94
CA ALA A 75 0.08 5.86 4.01
C ALA A 75 0.89 6.66 2.97
N ALA A 76 2.06 7.12 3.37
CA ALA A 76 3.05 7.62 2.43
C ALA A 76 3.51 6.49 1.50
N LYS A 77 3.86 6.85 0.27
CA LYS A 77 4.43 5.89 -0.67
C LYS A 77 5.85 6.28 -1.00
N ASN A 78 6.74 5.31 -1.01
CA ASN A 78 8.14 5.49 -1.38
C ASN A 78 8.31 5.63 -2.89
N GLY A 79 9.27 6.45 -3.29
CA GLY A 79 9.75 6.50 -4.67
C GLY A 79 10.47 5.20 -5.03
N SER A 80 10.23 4.69 -6.22
CA SER A 80 10.83 3.46 -6.74
C SER A 80 10.99 3.51 -8.25
N ILE A 81 11.72 2.56 -8.82
CA ILE A 81 11.77 2.36 -10.27
C ILE A 81 10.38 1.89 -10.72
N SER A 82 9.80 2.61 -11.69
CA SER A 82 8.49 2.27 -12.26
C SER A 82 8.60 1.54 -13.59
N LYS A 83 9.50 1.98 -14.46
CA LYS A 83 9.70 1.37 -15.79
C LYS A 83 11.11 1.66 -16.33
N TYR A 84 11.52 0.87 -17.31
CA TYR A 84 12.64 1.14 -18.17
C TYR A 84 12.19 1.85 -19.45
N GLU A 85 12.94 2.88 -19.88
CA GLU A 85 12.68 3.64 -21.08
C GLU A 85 13.77 3.34 -22.14
N PRO A 86 13.52 2.46 -23.12
CA PRO A 86 14.54 1.99 -24.06
C PRO A 86 15.10 3.09 -24.97
N SER A 87 14.32 4.15 -25.23
CA SER A 87 14.70 5.22 -26.16
C SER A 87 15.92 6.02 -25.71
N ASN A 88 16.14 6.10 -24.40
CA ASN A 88 17.24 6.85 -23.80
C ASN A 88 18.05 6.01 -22.79
N ASP A 89 17.81 4.70 -22.74
CA ASP A 89 18.52 3.75 -21.87
C ASP A 89 18.52 4.17 -20.40
N THR A 90 17.32 4.56 -19.90
CA THR A 90 17.18 5.04 -18.52
C THR A 90 16.01 4.38 -17.80
N PHE A 91 16.08 4.39 -16.47
CA PHE A 91 14.95 4.01 -15.62
C PHE A 91 14.17 5.23 -15.15
N VAL A 92 12.87 5.13 -15.17
CA VAL A 92 11.92 6.13 -14.65
C VAL A 92 11.62 5.81 -13.19
N PHE A 93 11.74 6.81 -12.34
CA PHE A 93 11.47 6.71 -10.92
C PHE A 93 10.19 7.49 -10.60
N GLU A 94 9.24 6.85 -9.96
CA GLU A 94 7.91 7.39 -9.65
C GLU A 94 7.37 6.81 -8.33
N GLY A 95 6.12 7.12 -8.04
CA GLY A 95 5.34 6.50 -6.97
C GLY A 95 5.42 7.23 -5.63
N GLU A 96 6.28 8.25 -5.49
CA GLU A 96 6.36 9.05 -4.28
C GLU A 96 5.03 9.76 -4.02
N SER A 97 4.53 9.63 -2.80
CA SER A 97 3.42 10.45 -2.32
C SER A 97 3.50 10.67 -0.82
N VAL A 98 3.22 11.90 -0.43
CA VAL A 98 3.04 12.26 0.99
C VAL A 98 1.78 11.59 1.51
N GLY A 99 1.89 11.00 2.68
CA GLY A 99 0.79 10.43 3.43
C GLY A 99 0.14 11.45 4.37
N LEU A 100 -0.91 11.01 5.04
CA LEU A 100 -1.63 11.75 6.05
C LEU A 100 -1.87 10.83 7.26
N SER A 101 -1.69 11.34 8.45
CA SER A 101 -2.04 10.64 9.69
C SER A 101 -2.79 11.58 10.63
N ILE A 102 -3.93 11.11 11.10
CA ILE A 102 -4.70 11.79 12.14
C ILE A 102 -4.10 11.45 13.49
N ASP A 103 -3.94 12.43 14.35
CA ASP A 103 -3.55 12.24 15.75
C ASP A 103 -4.76 11.77 16.55
N GLN A 104 -4.91 10.43 16.62
CA GLN A 104 -6.04 9.77 17.25
C GLN A 104 -6.12 10.03 18.74
N GLU A 105 -4.98 10.16 19.42
CA GLU A 105 -4.91 10.42 20.86
C GLU A 105 -5.44 11.81 21.15
N LYS A 106 -4.94 12.81 20.44
CA LYS A 106 -5.40 14.19 20.58
C LYS A 106 -6.88 14.36 20.20
N LEU A 107 -7.32 13.70 19.13
CA LEU A 107 -8.72 13.71 18.72
C LEU A 107 -9.62 13.10 19.81
N ALA A 108 -9.22 11.96 20.38
CA ALA A 108 -9.95 11.33 21.47
C ALA A 108 -10.00 12.22 22.72
N GLU A 109 -8.90 12.88 23.09
CA GLU A 109 -8.86 13.83 24.20
C GLU A 109 -9.86 14.98 24.01
N ASP A 110 -9.93 15.55 22.81
CA ASP A 110 -10.84 16.63 22.50
C ASP A 110 -12.32 16.17 22.55
N MET A 111 -12.60 14.96 22.08
CA MET A 111 -13.92 14.33 22.22
C MET A 111 -14.29 14.07 23.70
N ILE A 112 -13.37 13.52 24.47
CA ILE A 112 -13.59 13.25 25.92
C ILE A 112 -13.83 14.56 26.67
N LYS A 113 -13.12 15.62 26.31
CA LYS A 113 -13.34 16.95 26.87
C LYS A 113 -14.74 17.46 26.57
N ALA A 114 -15.22 17.35 25.33
CA ALA A 114 -16.59 17.72 24.95
C ALA A 114 -17.63 16.90 25.74
N LEU A 115 -17.44 15.60 25.88
CA LEU A 115 -18.31 14.74 26.69
C LEU A 115 -18.38 15.16 28.16
N LYS A 116 -17.22 15.50 28.77
CA LYS A 116 -17.14 15.94 30.18
C LYS A 116 -17.82 17.30 30.39
N THR A 117 -17.82 18.17 29.41
CA THR A 117 -18.50 19.47 29.44
C THR A 117 -19.96 19.40 28.96
N LYS A 118 -20.43 18.20 28.58
CA LYS A 118 -21.77 17.96 28.02
C LYS A 118 -22.04 18.73 26.72
N ASP A 119 -21.00 18.98 25.95
CA ASP A 119 -21.06 19.58 24.62
C ASP A 119 -21.26 18.47 23.58
N PHE A 120 -22.51 18.01 23.44
CA PHE A 120 -22.88 16.89 22.58
C PHE A 120 -23.10 17.27 21.12
N ASP A 121 -23.00 18.52 20.78
CA ASP A 121 -23.07 19.10 19.43
C ASP A 121 -21.73 19.68 18.95
N ALA A 122 -20.66 19.36 19.67
CA ALA A 122 -19.30 19.81 19.35
C ALA A 122 -18.90 19.45 17.91
N VAL A 123 -18.27 20.41 17.23
CA VAL A 123 -17.59 20.20 15.95
C VAL A 123 -16.08 20.20 16.20
N ILE A 124 -15.47 19.02 16.12
CA ILE A 124 -14.07 18.80 16.48
C ILE A 124 -13.24 18.69 15.21
N ALA A 125 -12.26 19.57 15.04
CA ALA A 125 -11.32 19.45 13.92
C ALA A 125 -10.32 18.32 14.18
N ALA A 126 -10.20 17.38 13.25
CA ALA A 126 -9.24 16.30 13.36
C ALA A 126 -7.80 16.82 13.20
N PRO A 127 -6.95 16.67 14.23
CA PRO A 127 -5.55 17.09 14.16
C PRO A 127 -4.81 16.14 13.23
N ALA A 128 -4.28 16.67 12.14
CA ALA A 128 -3.63 15.89 11.09
C ALA A 128 -2.19 16.34 10.87
N LYS A 129 -1.32 15.40 10.54
CA LYS A 129 0.05 15.65 10.13
C LYS A 129 0.38 14.94 8.83
N GLU A 130 1.23 15.55 8.03
CA GLU A 130 1.78 14.92 6.85
C GLU A 130 2.81 13.85 7.25
N VAL A 131 2.76 12.72 6.56
CA VAL A 131 3.74 11.63 6.68
C VAL A 131 4.58 11.63 5.41
N GLN A 132 5.85 11.98 5.55
CA GLN A 132 6.77 11.98 4.41
C GLN A 132 7.16 10.54 4.04
N PRO A 133 7.38 10.23 2.75
CA PRO A 133 7.92 8.95 2.35
C PRO A 133 9.33 8.76 2.92
N GLU A 134 9.68 7.55 3.33
CA GLU A 134 11.03 7.21 3.80
C GLU A 134 12.06 7.31 2.68
N ILE A 135 11.65 7.02 1.44
CA ILE A 135 12.48 7.09 0.26
C ILE A 135 11.79 8.00 -0.75
N SER A 136 12.35 9.18 -0.98
CA SER A 136 11.90 10.06 -2.06
C SER A 136 12.37 9.52 -3.42
N VAL A 137 11.73 9.96 -4.50
CA VAL A 137 12.18 9.69 -5.89
C VAL A 137 13.63 10.15 -6.08
N ALA A 138 14.01 11.31 -5.54
CA ALA A 138 15.37 11.82 -5.60
C ALA A 138 16.35 10.88 -4.87
N SER A 139 16.04 10.46 -3.65
CA SER A 139 16.86 9.53 -2.88
C SER A 139 16.96 8.14 -3.53
N ALA A 140 15.86 7.63 -4.09
CA ALA A 140 15.85 6.37 -4.82
C ALA A 140 16.81 6.44 -6.04
N LYS A 141 16.76 7.53 -6.79
CA LYS A 141 17.61 7.76 -7.95
C LYS A 141 19.09 7.86 -7.59
N GLU A 142 19.43 8.53 -6.48
CA GLU A 142 20.81 8.61 -6.00
C GLU A 142 21.37 7.26 -5.55
N LYS A 143 20.53 6.40 -4.97
CA LYS A 143 20.90 5.06 -4.51
C LYS A 143 21.00 4.04 -5.64
N TYR A 144 20.42 4.33 -6.81
CA TYR A 144 20.48 3.46 -7.97
C TYR A 144 21.91 3.46 -8.56
N LYS A 145 22.50 2.27 -8.65
CA LYS A 145 23.84 2.05 -9.22
C LYS A 145 24.01 0.65 -9.77
N THR A 146 24.92 0.48 -10.70
CA THR A 146 25.36 -0.85 -11.15
C THR A 146 26.06 -1.59 -10.02
N ILE A 147 25.57 -2.78 -9.67
CA ILE A 147 26.09 -3.63 -8.59
C ILE A 147 26.82 -4.87 -9.10
N GLY A 148 26.58 -5.26 -10.37
CA GLY A 148 27.25 -6.39 -10.99
C GLY A 148 27.36 -6.20 -12.50
N THR A 149 28.43 -6.68 -13.09
CA THR A 149 28.65 -6.68 -14.54
C THR A 149 29.40 -7.93 -14.97
N TYR A 150 29.01 -8.46 -16.12
CA TYR A 150 29.73 -9.57 -16.74
C TYR A 150 29.64 -9.47 -18.25
N THR A 151 30.72 -9.82 -18.95
CA THR A 151 30.80 -9.68 -20.42
C THR A 151 31.34 -10.96 -21.05
N THR A 152 30.67 -11.40 -22.09
CA THR A 152 31.16 -12.50 -22.95
C THR A 152 31.22 -12.07 -24.39
N LYS A 153 32.16 -12.65 -25.16
CA LYS A 153 32.32 -12.36 -26.60
C LYS A 153 31.50 -13.38 -27.41
N THR A 154 30.73 -12.89 -28.37
CA THR A 154 30.05 -13.73 -29.36
C THR A 154 31.01 -14.19 -30.47
N THR A 155 30.59 -15.22 -31.20
CA THR A 155 31.31 -15.72 -32.39
C THR A 155 30.92 -14.92 -33.63
N ALA A 156 31.64 -15.09 -34.73
CA ALA A 156 31.38 -14.41 -36.03
C ALA A 156 30.15 -14.97 -36.79
N ASN A 157 29.25 -15.71 -36.14
CA ASN A 157 28.05 -16.29 -36.76
C ASN A 157 26.86 -15.33 -36.63
N SER A 158 26.41 -14.75 -37.75
CA SER A 158 25.33 -13.73 -37.75
C SER A 158 23.99 -14.28 -37.25
N LYS A 159 23.60 -15.50 -37.60
CA LYS A 159 22.38 -16.14 -37.17
C LYS A 159 22.36 -16.31 -35.65
N ARG A 160 23.45 -16.83 -35.12
CA ARG A 160 23.65 -16.96 -33.67
C ARG A 160 23.62 -15.61 -32.95
N ASN A 161 24.28 -14.61 -33.52
CA ASN A 161 24.31 -13.26 -32.93
C ASN A 161 22.95 -12.59 -32.95
N THR A 162 22.11 -12.86 -33.96
CA THR A 162 20.69 -12.46 -33.96
C THR A 162 19.94 -13.06 -32.78
N ASN A 163 20.10 -14.35 -32.52
CA ASN A 163 19.46 -15.05 -31.41
C ASN A 163 19.91 -14.47 -30.06
N VAL A 164 21.20 -14.23 -29.87
CA VAL A 164 21.77 -13.61 -28.67
C VAL A 164 21.17 -12.21 -28.46
N ARG A 165 21.11 -11.37 -29.49
CA ARG A 165 20.55 -10.03 -29.42
C ARG A 165 19.07 -10.06 -29.01
N LEU A 166 18.26 -10.89 -29.65
CA LEU A 166 16.84 -11.01 -29.33
C LEU A 166 16.60 -11.44 -27.89
N ALA A 167 17.38 -12.39 -27.37
CA ALA A 167 17.28 -12.79 -25.97
C ALA A 167 17.72 -11.68 -25.00
N CYS A 168 18.76 -10.92 -25.33
CA CYS A 168 19.18 -9.77 -24.54
C CYS A 168 18.11 -8.67 -24.53
N GLU A 169 17.50 -8.38 -25.68
CA GLU A 169 16.40 -7.39 -25.79
C GLU A 169 15.18 -7.79 -24.96
N ALA A 170 14.85 -9.08 -24.93
CA ALA A 170 13.73 -9.59 -24.11
C ALA A 170 13.98 -9.44 -22.60
N LEU A 171 15.24 -9.48 -22.16
CA LEU A 171 15.62 -9.36 -20.74
C LEU A 171 15.85 -7.90 -20.33
N ASN A 172 16.22 -7.06 -21.29
CA ASN A 172 16.62 -5.69 -21.01
C ASN A 172 15.48 -4.88 -20.38
N GLY A 173 15.78 -4.15 -19.31
CA GLY A 173 14.80 -3.35 -18.58
C GLY A 173 13.92 -4.13 -17.59
N THR A 174 14.16 -5.42 -17.36
CA THR A 174 13.44 -6.17 -16.34
C THR A 174 13.67 -5.57 -14.96
N ILE A 175 12.59 -5.33 -14.21
CA ILE A 175 12.60 -4.80 -12.86
C ILE A 175 12.07 -5.86 -11.92
N LEU A 176 12.84 -6.20 -10.89
CA LEU A 176 12.44 -7.12 -9.83
C LEU A 176 12.22 -6.35 -8.53
N GLN A 177 11.09 -6.57 -7.90
CA GLN A 177 10.83 -6.09 -6.55
C GLN A 177 11.41 -7.09 -5.53
N PRO A 178 11.66 -6.69 -4.28
CA PRO A 178 12.13 -7.59 -3.24
C PRO A 178 11.27 -8.85 -3.13
N GLY A 179 11.92 -10.02 -3.18
CA GLY A 179 11.25 -11.32 -3.14
C GLY A 179 10.71 -11.84 -4.48
N GLN A 180 10.85 -11.08 -5.57
CA GLN A 180 10.50 -11.56 -6.91
C GLN A 180 11.63 -12.36 -7.54
N GLU A 181 11.27 -13.30 -8.38
CA GLU A 181 12.18 -14.18 -9.13
C GLU A 181 12.10 -13.86 -10.62
N LEU A 182 13.23 -14.00 -11.31
CA LEU A 182 13.32 -13.95 -12.76
C LEU A 182 13.50 -15.36 -13.33
N SER A 183 12.52 -15.84 -14.08
CA SER A 183 12.69 -17.00 -14.94
C SER A 183 13.22 -16.55 -16.30
N PHE A 184 14.45 -16.95 -16.63
CA PHE A 184 15.05 -16.66 -17.92
C PHE A 184 14.19 -17.17 -19.08
N ASN A 185 13.70 -18.41 -18.98
CA ASN A 185 12.91 -19.02 -20.04
C ASN A 185 11.55 -18.36 -20.22
N ASP A 186 10.88 -18.00 -19.14
CA ASP A 186 9.57 -17.34 -19.23
C ASP A 186 9.71 -15.90 -19.77
N THR A 187 10.78 -15.19 -19.39
CA THR A 187 11.03 -13.82 -19.87
C THR A 187 11.40 -13.80 -21.35
N VAL A 188 12.33 -14.66 -21.79
CA VAL A 188 12.73 -14.76 -23.20
C VAL A 188 11.61 -15.40 -24.05
N GLY A 189 10.86 -16.32 -23.44
CA GLY A 189 9.78 -17.08 -24.07
C GLY A 189 10.28 -18.09 -25.08
N GLU A 190 9.35 -18.68 -25.83
CA GLU A 190 9.64 -19.62 -26.89
C GLU A 190 10.43 -18.98 -28.04
N ARG A 191 11.48 -19.64 -28.50
CA ARG A 191 12.37 -19.18 -29.57
C ARG A 191 11.84 -19.71 -30.89
N THR A 192 11.09 -18.89 -31.61
CA THR A 192 10.45 -19.26 -32.87
C THR A 192 10.98 -18.39 -34.03
N GLU A 193 10.90 -18.91 -35.25
CA GLU A 193 11.20 -18.13 -36.46
C GLU A 193 10.31 -16.89 -36.60
N ALA A 194 9.05 -17.00 -36.20
CA ALA A 194 8.10 -15.88 -36.18
C ALA A 194 8.56 -14.72 -35.31
N LYS A 195 9.33 -14.98 -34.24
CA LYS A 195 9.99 -13.97 -33.41
C LYS A 195 11.35 -13.54 -33.94
N GLY A 196 11.79 -14.03 -35.09
CA GLY A 196 13.07 -13.70 -35.71
C GLY A 196 14.24 -14.57 -35.26
N TYR A 197 14.02 -15.59 -34.44
CA TYR A 197 15.08 -16.53 -34.09
C TYR A 197 15.45 -17.42 -35.28
N GLN A 198 16.73 -17.74 -35.40
CA GLN A 198 17.32 -18.46 -36.54
C GLN A 198 17.97 -19.74 -36.08
N GLY A 199 18.09 -20.71 -37.02
CA GLY A 199 18.84 -21.91 -36.81
C GLY A 199 20.34 -21.65 -36.62
N ALA A 200 20.88 -22.08 -35.48
CA ALA A 200 22.29 -22.00 -35.16
C ALA A 200 22.69 -23.17 -34.24
N ALA A 201 23.98 -23.37 -34.05
CA ALA A 201 24.50 -24.43 -33.21
C ALA A 201 24.04 -24.29 -31.76
N ALA A 202 23.50 -25.38 -31.20
CA ALA A 202 23.09 -25.53 -29.82
C ALA A 202 23.62 -26.84 -29.25
N TYR A 203 23.72 -26.93 -27.92
CA TYR A 203 24.00 -28.19 -27.24
C TYR A 203 22.70 -28.87 -26.84
N ASN A 204 22.49 -30.10 -27.28
CA ASN A 204 21.36 -30.91 -26.90
C ASN A 204 21.85 -32.33 -26.56
N ASN A 205 21.62 -32.78 -25.32
CA ASN A 205 22.05 -34.09 -24.81
C ASN A 205 23.54 -34.41 -25.06
N GLY A 206 24.42 -33.39 -24.98
CA GLY A 206 25.86 -33.57 -25.15
C GLY A 206 26.35 -33.49 -26.61
N GLU A 207 25.44 -33.33 -27.57
CA GLU A 207 25.76 -33.19 -28.99
C GLU A 207 25.53 -31.74 -29.48
N VAL A 208 26.26 -31.34 -30.52
CA VAL A 208 26.06 -30.07 -31.19
C VAL A 208 25.08 -30.29 -32.34
N VAL A 209 23.92 -29.65 -32.21
CA VAL A 209 22.84 -29.73 -33.19
C VAL A 209 22.48 -28.33 -33.73
N GLN A 210 21.77 -28.26 -34.85
CA GLN A 210 21.21 -27.01 -35.37
C GLN A 210 19.78 -26.83 -34.86
N GLU A 211 19.56 -25.84 -34.04
CA GLU A 211 18.24 -25.52 -33.47
C GLU A 211 17.90 -24.06 -33.64
N ILE A 212 16.60 -23.75 -33.75
CA ILE A 212 16.09 -22.36 -33.71
C ILE A 212 16.38 -21.78 -32.32
N GLY A 213 17.05 -20.63 -32.29
CA GLY A 213 17.50 -20.03 -31.03
C GLY A 213 18.86 -20.52 -30.53
N GLY A 214 19.60 -21.29 -31.35
CA GLY A 214 20.96 -21.72 -31.00
C GLY A 214 21.85 -20.54 -30.58
N GLY A 215 22.57 -20.69 -29.45
CA GLY A 215 23.44 -19.68 -28.86
C GLY A 215 22.84 -18.89 -27.68
N VAL A 216 21.54 -18.98 -27.43
CA VAL A 216 20.86 -18.26 -26.34
C VAL A 216 21.35 -18.67 -24.93
N CYS A 217 21.88 -19.91 -24.79
CA CYS A 217 22.53 -20.36 -23.53
C CYS A 217 23.68 -19.42 -23.09
N GLN A 218 24.35 -18.75 -24.03
CA GLN A 218 25.37 -17.77 -23.69
C GLN A 218 24.77 -16.56 -22.94
N VAL A 219 23.57 -16.14 -23.30
CA VAL A 219 22.88 -15.01 -22.64
C VAL A 219 22.53 -15.39 -21.19
N SER A 220 21.97 -16.59 -20.97
CA SER A 220 21.65 -17.05 -19.61
C SER A 220 22.90 -17.18 -18.74
N THR A 221 24.00 -17.74 -19.30
CA THR A 221 25.27 -17.83 -18.58
C THR A 221 25.85 -16.45 -18.24
N THR A 222 25.79 -15.50 -19.19
CA THR A 222 26.28 -14.14 -18.97
C THR A 222 25.47 -13.43 -17.88
N LEU A 223 24.14 -13.54 -17.95
CA LEU A 223 23.25 -12.98 -16.93
C LEU A 223 23.54 -13.59 -15.55
N TYR A 224 23.62 -14.90 -15.47
CA TYR A 224 23.89 -15.62 -14.22
C TYR A 224 25.18 -15.13 -13.54
N ASN A 225 26.26 -14.98 -14.32
CA ASN A 225 27.52 -14.49 -13.77
C ASN A 225 27.48 -12.99 -13.40
N ALA A 226 26.60 -12.19 -13.99
CA ALA A 226 26.44 -10.80 -13.63
C ALA A 226 25.64 -10.60 -12.32
N VAL A 227 24.80 -11.58 -11.93
CA VAL A 227 23.96 -11.50 -10.72
C VAL A 227 24.50 -12.27 -9.52
N LEU A 228 25.55 -13.12 -9.71
CA LEU A 228 26.30 -13.77 -8.62
C LEU A 228 27.11 -12.75 -7.84
#